data_963476888a8f1621c80997a39d75c81d
#
_entry.id   963476888a8f1621c80997a39d75c81d
#
_cell.length_a   1.000
_cell.length_b   1.000
_cell.length_c   1.000
_cell.angle_alpha   90.00
_cell.angle_beta   90.00
_cell.angle_gamma   90.00
#
_symmetry.space_group_name_H-M   'P 1'
#
loop_
_entity.id
_entity.type
_entity.pdbx_description
1 polymer ?
#
loop_
_entity_poly.entity_id
_entity_poly.type
_entity_poly.pdbx_seq_one_letter_code
_entity_poly.pdbx_strand_id
1 'polypeptide(L)'
;MKKILYLLIAITFFSCEKEELTTEGIPSYIQINEIVLEDESVTSNITDAWVYIDEQLQGVYELPANFPVLAEGKHKLRIKAGIKDNGIASTRVIYPLYSSFIIDEQEFIADQTILINPEVNYLDSAEFFFEDFEGIGIDIEATTISDTFVIVTSNPNNNYASGFLTDSLFTFEIATDKLNNLPQAGAPVYLELDYKCNTKFLVGVYVNFPQSVLQKELLVINQKEDWNKIYINLTPTISEAVGADFFKVFIQMRRDFTLDTNTINFDNLKVVY
;
A
#
# COMPACT_ATOMS: atom_id res chain seq x y z
N MET A 1 60.29 -48.65 21.31
CA MET A 1 58.84 -48.63 21.00
C MET A 1 58.03 -48.06 22.12
N LYS A 2 58.17 -48.39 23.39
CA LYS A 2 57.36 -47.84 24.49
C LYS A 2 57.52 -46.34 24.72
N LYS A 3 58.71 -45.73 24.49
CA LYS A 3 58.92 -44.26 24.65
C LYS A 3 58.25 -43.42 23.58
N ILE A 4 58.10 -43.93 22.36
CA ILE A 4 57.39 -43.25 21.25
C ILE A 4 55.90 -43.23 21.49
N LEU A 5 55.33 -44.27 22.11
CA LEU A 5 53.93 -44.35 22.43
C LEU A 5 53.52 -43.29 23.48
N TYR A 6 54.34 -42.98 24.46
CA TYR A 6 54.05 -41.93 25.46
C TYR A 6 54.19 -40.53 24.88
N LEU A 7 55.03 -40.30 23.88
CA LEU A 7 55.08 -39.01 23.17
C LEU A 7 53.86 -38.76 22.33
N LEU A 8 53.28 -39.79 21.71
CA LEU A 8 52.05 -39.69 20.94
C LEU A 8 50.81 -39.41 21.80
N ILE A 9 50.75 -39.91 23.03
CA ILE A 9 49.64 -39.65 23.98
C ILE A 9 49.70 -38.23 24.56
N ALA A 10 50.90 -37.63 24.67
CA ALA A 10 51.05 -36.27 25.20
C ALA A 10 50.59 -35.15 24.22
N ILE A 11 50.48 -35.46 22.92
CA ILE A 11 50.06 -34.47 21.89
C ILE A 11 48.56 -34.30 21.80
N THR A 12 47.74 -35.22 22.35
CA THR A 12 46.27 -35.19 22.28
C THR A 12 45.60 -34.27 23.30
N PHE A 13 46.34 -33.62 24.21
CA PHE A 13 45.76 -32.76 25.25
C PHE A 13 45.85 -31.26 24.98
N PHE A 14 46.29 -30.82 23.79
CA PHE A 14 46.39 -29.39 23.46
C PHE A 14 45.35 -28.88 22.45
N SER A 15 44.24 -29.54 22.30
CA SER A 15 43.14 -29.03 21.46
C SER A 15 41.95 -28.69 22.33
N CYS A 16 42.07 -27.66 23.14
CA CYS A 16 40.98 -26.90 23.66
C CYS A 16 41.32 -25.46 23.35
N GLU A 17 41.04 -25.02 22.10
CA GLU A 17 40.86 -23.61 21.83
C GLU A 17 39.62 -23.22 22.66
N LYS A 18 39.80 -22.27 23.58
CA LYS A 18 38.69 -21.50 24.07
C LYS A 18 38.08 -20.83 22.83
N GLU A 19 36.92 -21.27 22.37
CA GLU A 19 36.08 -20.39 21.58
C GLU A 19 35.91 -19.13 22.45
N GLU A 20 36.59 -18.06 22.08
CA GLU A 20 36.13 -16.73 22.47
C GLU A 20 34.69 -16.70 22.02
N LEU A 21 33.77 -16.45 22.94
CA LEU A 21 32.36 -16.13 22.65
C LEU A 21 32.41 -14.85 21.80
N THR A 22 32.61 -15.04 20.49
CA THR A 22 32.40 -13.99 19.54
C THR A 22 30.91 -13.72 19.56
N THR A 23 30.53 -12.48 19.60
CA THR A 23 29.10 -12.04 19.44
C THR A 23 28.59 -12.38 18.06
N GLU A 24 29.43 -12.95 17.19
CA GLU A 24 29.06 -13.47 15.89
C GLU A 24 27.94 -14.50 16.01
N GLY A 25 26.75 -14.12 15.53
CA GLY A 25 25.56 -14.96 15.56
C GLY A 25 24.52 -14.61 16.62
N ILE A 26 24.78 -13.66 17.53
CA ILE A 26 23.75 -13.13 18.41
C ILE A 26 23.02 -12.00 17.66
N PRO A 27 21.71 -12.14 17.35
CA PRO A 27 21.00 -11.11 16.61
C PRO A 27 20.79 -9.84 17.44
N SER A 28 20.71 -8.72 16.78
CA SER A 28 19.96 -7.54 17.25
C SER A 28 18.52 -7.63 16.76
N TYR A 29 17.62 -6.85 17.35
CA TYR A 29 16.19 -6.87 17.00
C TYR A 29 15.74 -5.51 16.52
N ILE A 30 14.92 -5.48 15.48
CA ILE A 30 14.23 -4.28 15.02
C ILE A 30 12.76 -4.41 15.37
N GLN A 31 12.21 -3.38 16.02
CA GLN A 31 10.79 -3.24 16.27
C GLN A 31 10.25 -2.06 15.46
N ILE A 32 9.19 -2.30 14.69
CA ILE A 32 8.44 -1.30 13.92
C ILE A 32 6.97 -1.47 14.24
N ASN A 33 6.35 -0.46 14.86
CA ASN A 33 4.95 -0.53 15.20
C ASN A 33 4.08 -0.21 13.98
N GLU A 34 4.41 0.85 13.28
CA GLU A 34 3.74 1.35 12.07
C GLU A 34 4.71 2.14 11.20
N ILE A 35 4.34 2.40 9.96
CA ILE A 35 4.96 3.37 9.07
C ILE A 35 3.90 4.43 8.78
N VAL A 36 4.22 5.69 9.03
CA VAL A 36 3.27 6.80 8.89
C VAL A 36 3.64 7.70 7.71
N LEU A 37 2.64 8.40 7.17
CA LEU A 37 2.88 9.54 6.29
C LEU A 37 3.23 10.76 7.17
N GLU A 38 4.21 11.56 6.75
CA GLU A 38 4.58 12.80 7.44
C GLU A 38 3.41 13.79 7.47
N ASP A 39 2.59 13.83 6.42
CA ASP A 39 1.34 14.58 6.41
C ASP A 39 0.23 13.76 7.09
N GLU A 40 -0.01 14.04 8.36
CA GLU A 40 -1.04 13.38 9.17
C GLU A 40 -2.48 13.63 8.67
N SER A 41 -2.70 14.61 7.79
CA SER A 41 -4.01 14.85 7.19
C SER A 41 -4.37 13.82 6.11
N VAL A 42 -3.38 13.08 5.62
CA VAL A 42 -3.55 12.07 4.57
C VAL A 42 -3.69 10.67 5.17
N THR A 43 -4.78 10.00 4.84
CA THR A 43 -5.00 8.61 5.26
C THR A 43 -4.04 7.65 4.55
N SER A 44 -3.60 6.61 5.26
CA SER A 44 -2.79 5.54 4.69
C SER A 44 -3.23 4.16 5.20
N ASN A 45 -2.89 3.12 4.47
CA ASN A 45 -3.05 1.73 4.88
C ASN A 45 -1.78 0.95 4.54
N ILE A 46 -0.67 1.40 5.14
CA ILE A 46 0.63 0.75 5.03
C ILE A 46 0.61 -0.47 5.95
N THR A 47 0.77 -1.64 5.38
CA THR A 47 0.60 -2.91 6.11
C THR A 47 1.91 -3.67 6.33
N ASP A 48 2.97 -3.30 5.61
CA ASP A 48 4.21 -4.06 5.60
C ASP A 48 5.43 -3.14 5.60
N ALA A 49 6.49 -3.58 6.27
CA ALA A 49 7.82 -2.99 6.21
C ALA A 49 8.76 -3.86 5.37
N TRP A 50 9.29 -3.31 4.28
CA TRP A 50 10.36 -3.91 3.48
C TRP A 50 11.70 -3.37 3.99
N VAL A 51 12.45 -4.20 4.70
CA VAL A 51 13.63 -3.79 5.46
C VAL A 51 14.91 -4.19 4.74
N TYR A 52 15.79 -3.21 4.54
CA TYR A 52 17.09 -3.39 3.91
C TYR A 52 18.19 -2.91 4.86
N ILE A 53 19.27 -3.70 5.00
CA ILE A 53 20.51 -3.32 5.66
C ILE A 53 21.59 -3.35 4.59
N ASP A 54 22.35 -2.26 4.45
CA ASP A 54 23.38 -2.07 3.40
C ASP A 54 22.87 -2.46 2.01
N GLU A 55 21.65 -2.01 1.67
CA GLU A 55 20.92 -2.27 0.41
C GLU A 55 20.53 -3.76 0.20
N GLN A 56 20.76 -4.64 1.16
CA GLN A 56 20.34 -6.04 1.11
C GLN A 56 19.02 -6.25 1.85
N LEU A 57 18.05 -6.84 1.16
CA LEU A 57 16.74 -7.15 1.74
C LEU A 57 16.89 -8.16 2.87
N GLN A 58 16.49 -7.77 4.08
CA GLN A 58 16.43 -8.65 5.25
C GLN A 58 15.12 -9.41 5.33
N GLY A 59 14.03 -8.76 4.93
CA GLY A 59 12.71 -9.37 4.93
C GLY A 59 11.58 -8.40 4.64
N VAL A 60 10.38 -8.96 4.56
CA VAL A 60 9.10 -8.24 4.47
C VAL A 60 8.28 -8.63 5.67
N TYR A 61 7.96 -7.65 6.51
CA TYR A 61 7.33 -7.89 7.80
C TYR A 61 5.99 -7.18 7.88
N GLU A 62 4.94 -7.95 8.22
CA GLU A 62 3.61 -7.36 8.49
C GLU A 62 3.65 -6.56 9.79
N LEU A 63 3.12 -5.34 9.76
CA LEU A 63 3.10 -4.43 10.89
C LEU A 63 1.95 -4.73 11.87
N PRO A 64 2.14 -4.59 13.18
CA PRO A 64 3.40 -4.28 13.87
C PRO A 64 4.38 -5.46 13.87
N ALA A 65 5.68 -5.19 13.75
CA ALA A 65 6.71 -6.21 13.60
C ALA A 65 7.81 -6.09 14.66
N ASN A 66 8.32 -7.24 15.09
CA ASN A 66 9.55 -7.36 15.89
C ASN A 66 10.32 -8.60 15.39
N PHE A 67 11.53 -8.40 14.88
CA PHE A 67 12.28 -9.45 14.18
C PHE A 67 13.79 -9.34 14.39
N PRO A 68 14.51 -10.48 14.37
CA PRO A 68 15.95 -10.49 14.49
C PRO A 68 16.64 -10.11 13.18
N VAL A 69 17.79 -9.44 13.29
CA VAL A 69 18.74 -9.18 12.21
C VAL A 69 20.16 -9.53 12.66
N LEU A 70 20.95 -10.15 11.76
CA LEU A 70 22.35 -10.46 12.02
C LEU A 70 23.20 -9.28 11.53
N ALA A 71 23.14 -8.17 12.25
CA ALA A 71 23.96 -6.99 12.02
C ALA A 71 24.57 -6.54 13.34
N GLU A 72 25.83 -6.10 13.33
CA GLU A 72 26.55 -5.58 14.47
C GLU A 72 27.34 -4.34 14.05
N GLY A 73 27.30 -3.26 14.86
CA GLY A 73 27.92 -1.98 14.54
C GLY A 73 27.04 -1.08 13.70
N LYS A 74 27.66 -0.19 12.94
CA LYS A 74 26.96 0.83 12.16
C LYS A 74 26.71 0.35 10.73
N HIS A 75 25.43 0.36 10.34
CA HIS A 75 24.97 -0.02 9.02
C HIS A 75 23.95 0.96 8.48
N LYS A 76 23.80 1.02 7.18
CA LYS A 76 22.70 1.77 6.56
C LYS A 76 21.42 0.97 6.67
N LEU A 77 20.41 1.53 7.34
CA LEU A 77 19.06 0.97 7.40
C LEU A 77 18.16 1.72 6.42
N ARG A 78 17.47 0.98 5.55
CA ARG A 78 16.42 1.50 4.68
C ARG A 78 15.15 0.72 4.88
N ILE A 79 14.03 1.44 5.05
CA ILE A 79 12.70 0.86 5.16
C ILE A 79 11.82 1.46 4.06
N LYS A 80 11.10 0.59 3.35
CA LYS A 80 10.11 0.98 2.34
C LYS A 80 8.73 0.53 2.77
N ALA A 81 7.76 1.39 2.56
CA ALA A 81 6.36 1.12 2.86
C ALA A 81 5.77 0.09 1.90
N GLY A 82 5.17 -0.94 2.45
CA GLY A 82 4.46 -1.99 1.73
C GLY A 82 2.95 -1.89 1.90
N ILE A 83 2.24 -2.22 0.84
CA ILE A 83 0.79 -2.22 0.77
C ILE A 83 0.27 -3.57 0.27
N LYS A 84 -1.03 -3.80 0.46
CA LYS A 84 -1.77 -4.89 -0.20
C LYS A 84 -2.28 -4.38 -1.55
N ASP A 85 -1.60 -4.78 -2.63
CA ASP A 85 -1.99 -4.41 -4.00
C ASP A 85 -3.40 -4.91 -4.31
N ASN A 86 -4.28 -4.03 -4.78
CA ASN A 86 -5.69 -4.30 -5.03
C ASN A 86 -6.45 -4.82 -3.77
N GLY A 87 -5.97 -4.53 -2.56
CA GLY A 87 -6.53 -5.02 -1.31
C GLY A 87 -6.37 -6.53 -1.09
N ILE A 88 -5.57 -7.22 -1.91
CA ILE A 88 -5.37 -8.67 -1.85
C ILE A 88 -4.30 -9.00 -0.81
N ALA A 89 -4.68 -9.72 0.25
CA ALA A 89 -3.80 -10.01 1.39
C ALA A 89 -2.51 -10.77 1.03
N SER A 90 -2.53 -11.57 -0.03
CA SER A 90 -1.36 -12.33 -0.51
C SER A 90 -0.48 -11.54 -1.48
N THR A 91 -0.93 -10.40 -1.96
CA THR A 91 -0.19 -9.56 -2.92
C THR A 91 0.38 -8.35 -2.21
N ARG A 92 1.55 -8.53 -1.61
CA ARG A 92 2.28 -7.49 -0.88
C ARG A 92 3.34 -6.90 -1.78
N VAL A 93 3.31 -5.58 -1.95
CA VAL A 93 4.25 -4.86 -2.81
C VAL A 93 4.75 -3.61 -2.11
N ILE A 94 5.95 -3.17 -2.46
CA ILE A 94 6.38 -1.81 -2.10
C ILE A 94 5.48 -0.83 -2.84
N TYR A 95 4.92 0.16 -2.13
CA TYR A 95 4.19 1.22 -2.81
C TYR A 95 5.18 2.12 -3.56
N PRO A 96 5.12 2.16 -4.89
CA PRO A 96 6.19 2.78 -5.68
C PRO A 96 6.21 4.30 -5.60
N LEU A 97 5.13 4.92 -5.11
CA LEU A 97 4.95 6.38 -5.04
C LEU A 97 5.26 6.96 -3.66
N TYR A 98 5.68 6.12 -2.68
CA TYR A 98 6.21 6.59 -1.40
C TYR A 98 7.74 6.63 -1.38
N SER A 99 8.29 7.59 -0.66
CA SER A 99 9.71 7.68 -0.37
C SER A 99 10.20 6.50 0.49
N SER A 100 11.51 6.36 0.64
CA SER A 100 12.10 5.43 1.59
C SER A 100 12.50 6.16 2.86
N PHE A 101 12.26 5.55 4.01
CA PHE A 101 12.88 5.97 5.27
C PHE A 101 14.33 5.44 5.32
N ILE A 102 15.31 6.30 5.64
CA ILE A 102 16.74 5.95 5.61
C ILE A 102 17.43 6.48 6.86
N ILE A 103 18.23 5.60 7.49
CA ILE A 103 19.21 5.96 8.52
C ILE A 103 20.58 5.49 8.01
N ASP A 104 21.50 6.41 7.73
CA ASP A 104 22.80 6.07 7.11
C ASP A 104 23.75 5.33 8.05
N GLU A 105 23.68 5.60 9.36
CA GLU A 105 24.53 4.99 10.38
C GLU A 105 23.68 4.50 11.56
N GLN A 106 22.80 3.51 11.34
CA GLN A 106 22.08 2.84 12.43
C GLN A 106 23.03 1.92 13.17
N GLU A 107 23.17 2.10 14.48
CA GLU A 107 23.97 1.21 15.32
C GLU A 107 23.15 -0.02 15.72
N PHE A 108 23.72 -1.20 15.48
CA PHE A 108 23.16 -2.49 15.88
C PHE A 108 24.03 -3.09 16.98
N ILE A 109 23.42 -3.45 18.10
CA ILE A 109 24.08 -4.05 19.25
C ILE A 109 23.46 -5.41 19.50
N ALA A 110 24.28 -6.45 19.61
CA ALA A 110 23.83 -7.80 19.87
C ALA A 110 22.90 -7.87 21.10
N ASP A 111 21.84 -8.67 20.99
CA ASP A 111 20.81 -8.88 22.02
C ASP A 111 20.00 -7.62 22.42
N GLN A 112 20.05 -6.54 21.63
CA GLN A 112 19.27 -5.34 21.87
C GLN A 112 18.16 -5.16 20.85
N THR A 113 17.02 -4.60 21.31
CA THR A 113 15.89 -4.20 20.45
C THR A 113 15.96 -2.72 20.16
N ILE A 114 15.90 -2.37 18.88
CA ILE A 114 15.90 -1.01 18.36
C ILE A 114 14.47 -0.70 17.91
N LEU A 115 13.83 0.29 18.53
CA LEU A 115 12.54 0.82 18.07
C LEU A 115 12.79 1.80 16.93
N ILE A 116 12.20 1.55 15.79
CA ILE A 116 12.23 2.44 14.62
C ILE A 116 10.80 2.91 14.35
N ASN A 117 10.63 4.21 14.12
CA ASN A 117 9.38 4.87 13.73
C ASN A 117 9.57 5.47 12.34
N PRO A 118 9.36 4.72 11.27
CA PRO A 118 9.58 5.22 9.93
C PRO A 118 8.48 6.21 9.52
N GLU A 119 8.91 7.33 8.95
CA GLU A 119 8.05 8.32 8.30
C GLU A 119 8.38 8.35 6.80
N VAL A 120 7.36 8.36 5.97
CA VAL A 120 7.49 8.40 4.50
C VAL A 120 6.58 9.49 3.92
N ASN A 121 6.93 9.95 2.72
CA ASN A 121 6.15 10.92 1.96
C ASN A 121 5.85 10.37 0.58
N TYR A 122 4.92 10.99 -0.12
CA TYR A 122 4.87 10.82 -1.56
C TYR A 122 6.19 11.31 -2.18
N LEU A 123 6.56 10.71 -3.30
CA LEU A 123 7.71 11.21 -4.07
C LEU A 123 7.45 12.62 -4.56
N ASP A 124 8.48 13.47 -4.60
CA ASP A 124 8.38 14.85 -5.13
C ASP A 124 7.89 14.91 -6.58
N SER A 125 8.07 13.83 -7.32
CA SER A 125 7.63 13.67 -8.70
C SER A 125 6.20 13.15 -8.85
N ALA A 126 5.52 12.81 -7.75
CA ALA A 126 4.16 12.30 -7.82
C ALA A 126 3.18 13.42 -8.17
N GLU A 127 2.32 13.15 -9.14
CA GLU A 127 1.20 13.99 -9.52
C GLU A 127 -0.11 13.38 -9.05
N PHE A 128 -1.13 14.23 -8.84
CA PHE A 128 -2.39 13.82 -8.25
C PHE A 128 -3.59 14.36 -9.00
N PHE A 129 -4.59 13.52 -9.21
CA PHE A 129 -5.98 13.91 -9.20
C PHE A 129 -6.52 13.61 -7.81
N PHE A 130 -7.22 14.55 -7.16
CA PHE A 130 -7.65 14.39 -5.78
C PHE A 130 -9.02 15.01 -5.53
N GLU A 131 -9.98 14.20 -5.04
CA GLU A 131 -11.30 14.64 -4.60
C GLU A 131 -11.53 14.20 -3.15
N ASP A 132 -11.61 15.19 -2.25
CA ASP A 132 -11.81 15.02 -0.81
C ASP A 132 -13.17 15.55 -0.31
N PHE A 133 -14.00 16.07 -1.23
CA PHE A 133 -15.33 16.62 -0.95
C PHE A 133 -15.34 17.82 0.02
N GLU A 134 -14.20 18.41 0.32
CA GLU A 134 -14.10 19.59 1.19
C GLU A 134 -14.20 20.90 0.39
N GLY A 135 -14.07 20.84 -0.93
CA GLY A 135 -14.06 21.99 -1.83
C GLY A 135 -15.45 22.52 -2.21
N ILE A 136 -15.45 23.55 -3.07
CA ILE A 136 -16.67 24.04 -3.74
C ILE A 136 -16.79 23.31 -5.08
N GLY A 137 -17.76 22.41 -5.19
CA GLY A 137 -17.93 21.51 -6.34
C GLY A 137 -17.31 20.15 -6.08
N ILE A 138 -17.49 19.25 -7.00
CA ILE A 138 -16.95 17.88 -6.97
C ILE A 138 -16.43 17.52 -8.37
N ASP A 139 -15.28 16.87 -8.43
CA ASP A 139 -14.63 16.45 -9.68
C ASP A 139 -15.03 15.02 -10.10
N ILE A 140 -16.24 14.62 -9.72
CA ILE A 140 -16.87 13.37 -10.11
C ILE A 140 -18.33 13.61 -10.52
N GLU A 141 -18.84 12.80 -11.42
CA GLU A 141 -20.21 12.91 -11.91
C GLU A 141 -20.90 11.54 -12.02
N ALA A 142 -22.23 11.53 -11.86
CA ALA A 142 -23.01 10.34 -12.18
C ALA A 142 -22.95 10.07 -13.69
N THR A 143 -22.72 8.82 -14.07
CA THR A 143 -22.71 8.43 -15.49
C THR A 143 -24.12 8.26 -16.03
N THR A 144 -24.26 8.15 -17.34
CA THR A 144 -25.56 7.99 -18.02
C THR A 144 -26.30 6.70 -17.68
N ILE A 145 -25.61 5.72 -17.10
CA ILE A 145 -26.23 4.45 -16.67
C ILE A 145 -26.60 4.43 -15.19
N SER A 146 -26.27 5.47 -14.46
CA SER A 146 -26.64 5.60 -13.06
C SER A 146 -28.11 5.98 -12.89
N ASP A 147 -28.82 5.25 -12.05
CA ASP A 147 -30.21 5.57 -11.70
C ASP A 147 -30.32 6.68 -10.64
N THR A 148 -29.19 7.03 -10.03
CA THR A 148 -29.11 8.03 -8.95
C THR A 148 -27.80 8.82 -9.04
N PHE A 149 -27.66 9.82 -8.21
CA PHE A 149 -26.51 10.71 -8.17
C PHE A 149 -25.74 10.56 -6.85
N VAL A 150 -24.52 11.09 -6.82
CA VAL A 150 -23.72 11.16 -5.61
C VAL A 150 -24.28 12.24 -4.67
N ILE A 151 -24.27 11.94 -3.37
CA ILE A 151 -24.63 12.88 -2.32
C ILE A 151 -23.40 13.15 -1.48
N VAL A 152 -23.02 14.42 -1.36
CA VAL A 152 -21.99 14.84 -0.40
C VAL A 152 -22.64 15.02 0.96
N THR A 153 -22.16 14.28 1.93
CA THR A 153 -22.60 14.38 3.32
C THR A 153 -21.62 15.27 4.08
N SER A 154 -22.10 16.43 4.50
CA SER A 154 -21.30 17.34 5.32
C SER A 154 -21.25 16.86 6.76
N ASN A 155 -20.04 16.71 7.28
CA ASN A 155 -19.76 16.36 8.67
C ASN A 155 -18.80 17.42 9.23
N PRO A 156 -18.94 17.89 10.48
CA PRO A 156 -18.09 18.92 11.06
C PRO A 156 -16.58 18.64 10.98
N ASN A 157 -16.20 17.38 10.87
CA ASN A 157 -14.79 16.96 10.89
C ASN A 157 -14.28 16.49 9.53
N ASN A 158 -15.17 16.08 8.61
CA ASN A 158 -14.76 15.51 7.33
C ASN A 158 -15.98 15.26 6.45
N ASN A 159 -16.04 15.79 5.24
CA ASN A 159 -17.08 15.50 4.27
C ASN A 159 -16.77 14.17 3.58
N TYR A 160 -17.77 13.54 3.03
CA TYR A 160 -17.61 12.33 2.22
C TYR A 160 -18.77 12.18 1.22
N ALA A 161 -18.54 11.45 0.15
CA ALA A 161 -19.56 11.14 -0.82
C ALA A 161 -20.29 9.84 -0.50
N SER A 162 -21.56 9.78 -0.89
CA SER A 162 -22.43 8.61 -0.71
C SER A 162 -23.18 8.28 -1.99
N GLY A 163 -23.26 7.00 -2.30
CA GLY A 163 -24.21 6.42 -3.25
C GLY A 163 -25.17 5.47 -2.56
N PHE A 164 -26.40 5.42 -3.02
CA PHE A 164 -27.41 4.53 -2.46
C PHE A 164 -28.32 3.95 -3.54
N LEU A 165 -28.83 2.74 -3.31
CA LEU A 165 -29.83 2.09 -4.14
C LEU A 165 -30.95 1.56 -3.25
N THR A 166 -32.18 1.79 -3.68
CA THR A 166 -33.43 1.34 -3.04
C THR A 166 -34.33 0.64 -4.06
N ASP A 167 -35.58 0.38 -3.74
CA ASP A 167 -36.49 -0.48 -4.51
C ASP A 167 -36.51 -0.29 -6.02
N SER A 168 -36.46 0.95 -6.50
CA SER A 168 -36.57 1.30 -7.93
C SER A 168 -35.25 1.76 -8.57
N LEU A 169 -34.13 1.73 -7.79
CA LEU A 169 -32.80 2.14 -8.23
C LEU A 169 -31.93 0.89 -8.30
N PHE A 170 -31.41 0.55 -9.47
CA PHE A 170 -30.70 -0.70 -9.71
C PHE A 170 -29.19 -0.52 -9.88
N THR A 171 -28.78 0.66 -10.34
CA THR A 171 -27.39 0.97 -10.64
C THR A 171 -27.03 2.34 -10.09
N PHE A 172 -25.96 2.41 -9.32
CA PHE A 172 -25.23 3.63 -9.01
C PHE A 172 -23.90 3.55 -9.72
N GLU A 173 -23.58 4.55 -10.52
CA GLU A 173 -22.27 4.66 -11.12
C GLU A 173 -21.85 6.12 -11.23
N ILE A 174 -20.64 6.39 -10.74
CA ILE A 174 -19.96 7.68 -10.88
C ILE A 174 -18.65 7.50 -11.64
N ALA A 175 -18.20 8.56 -12.26
CA ALA A 175 -16.87 8.62 -12.87
C ALA A 175 -16.19 9.94 -12.50
N THR A 176 -14.84 9.89 -12.43
CA THR A 176 -14.02 11.08 -12.26
C THR A 176 -14.12 12.01 -13.47
N ASP A 177 -13.70 13.23 -13.31
CA ASP A 177 -13.34 14.10 -14.42
C ASP A 177 -12.23 13.49 -15.27
N LYS A 178 -11.91 14.12 -16.38
CA LYS A 178 -10.91 13.63 -17.33
C LYS A 178 -9.52 13.61 -16.72
N LEU A 179 -8.94 12.44 -16.65
CA LEU A 179 -7.54 12.23 -16.29
C LEU A 179 -6.71 12.28 -17.58
N ASN A 180 -6.08 13.41 -17.81
CA ASN A 180 -5.23 13.61 -18.98
C ASN A 180 -3.78 13.28 -18.64
N ASN A 181 -2.99 12.90 -19.65
CA ASN A 181 -1.53 12.72 -19.55
C ASN A 181 -1.06 11.72 -18.50
N LEU A 182 -1.89 10.71 -18.15
CA LEU A 182 -1.43 9.63 -17.29
C LEU A 182 -0.22 8.94 -17.92
N PRO A 183 0.84 8.65 -17.16
CA PRO A 183 2.04 8.05 -17.68
C PRO A 183 1.77 6.64 -18.18
N GLN A 184 2.45 6.25 -19.25
CA GLN A 184 2.35 4.94 -19.90
C GLN A 184 3.66 4.15 -19.76
N ALA A 185 3.78 3.04 -20.48
CA ALA A 185 4.98 2.21 -20.52
C ALA A 185 5.41 1.63 -19.16
N GLY A 186 4.44 1.33 -18.29
CA GLY A 186 4.69 0.67 -17.01
C GLY A 186 5.02 1.61 -15.85
N ALA A 187 4.96 2.94 -16.04
CA ALA A 187 5.06 3.87 -14.92
C ALA A 187 3.87 3.70 -13.96
N PRO A 188 4.10 3.80 -12.65
CA PRO A 188 3.06 3.50 -11.67
C PRO A 188 1.91 4.50 -11.74
N VAL A 189 0.69 3.97 -11.76
CA VAL A 189 -0.56 4.73 -11.61
C VAL A 189 -1.44 3.96 -10.65
N TYR A 190 -1.85 4.59 -9.55
CA TYR A 190 -2.68 3.99 -8.53
C TYR A 190 -3.91 4.83 -8.23
N LEU A 191 -5.04 4.16 -8.01
CA LEU A 191 -6.19 4.74 -7.33
C LEU A 191 -6.06 4.42 -5.83
N GLU A 192 -6.11 5.45 -5.01
CA GLU A 192 -6.30 5.36 -3.56
C GLU A 192 -7.74 5.78 -3.24
N LEU A 193 -8.39 5.04 -2.37
CA LEU A 193 -9.79 5.28 -2.03
C LEU A 193 -10.06 4.89 -0.57
N ASP A 194 -10.64 5.80 0.19
CA ASP A 194 -11.25 5.48 1.47
C ASP A 194 -12.71 5.14 1.24
N TYR A 195 -13.16 4.02 1.80
CA TYR A 195 -14.54 3.57 1.59
C TYR A 195 -15.09 2.77 2.76
N LYS A 196 -16.41 2.78 2.87
CA LYS A 196 -17.21 1.79 3.62
C LYS A 196 -18.50 1.50 2.86
N CYS A 197 -18.96 0.26 2.90
CA CYS A 197 -20.14 -0.15 2.14
C CYS A 197 -20.78 -1.41 2.73
N ASN A 198 -22.08 -1.55 2.55
CA ASN A 198 -22.83 -2.74 2.94
C ASN A 198 -23.04 -3.72 1.78
N THR A 199 -22.61 -3.38 0.58
CA THR A 199 -22.72 -4.25 -0.61
C THR A 199 -21.46 -4.14 -1.46
N LYS A 200 -21.25 -5.11 -2.34
CA LYS A 200 -20.08 -5.10 -3.25
C LYS A 200 -20.21 -3.98 -4.28
N PHE A 201 -19.07 -3.42 -4.65
CA PHE A 201 -18.98 -2.47 -5.74
C PHE A 201 -17.81 -2.79 -6.66
N LEU A 202 -17.89 -2.31 -7.89
CA LEU A 202 -16.90 -2.48 -8.94
C LEU A 202 -16.12 -1.18 -9.10
N VAL A 203 -14.82 -1.28 -9.28
CA VAL A 203 -13.96 -0.18 -9.75
C VAL A 203 -13.43 -0.53 -11.12
N GLY A 204 -13.39 0.45 -12.00
CA GLY A 204 -12.85 0.29 -13.34
C GLY A 204 -12.40 1.61 -13.95
N VAL A 205 -12.03 1.53 -15.23
CA VAL A 205 -11.52 2.68 -16.00
C VAL A 205 -12.25 2.76 -17.33
N TYR A 206 -12.77 3.92 -17.66
CA TYR A 206 -13.13 4.29 -19.02
C TYR A 206 -11.89 4.77 -19.76
N VAL A 207 -11.50 4.03 -20.78
CA VAL A 207 -10.42 4.39 -21.72
C VAL A 207 -11.05 5.10 -22.90
N ASN A 208 -10.78 6.38 -23.07
CA ASN A 208 -11.36 7.19 -24.13
C ASN A 208 -10.38 7.35 -25.28
N PHE A 209 -10.70 6.75 -26.41
CA PHE A 209 -10.00 6.92 -27.67
C PHE A 209 -10.70 7.95 -28.55
N PRO A 210 -10.08 8.49 -29.62
CA PRO A 210 -10.68 9.51 -30.50
C PRO A 210 -12.05 9.15 -31.09
N GLN A 211 -12.36 7.85 -31.23
CA GLN A 211 -13.62 7.39 -31.88
C GLN A 211 -14.37 6.33 -31.06
N SER A 212 -13.90 5.97 -29.87
CA SER A 212 -14.53 4.93 -29.05
C SER A 212 -14.20 5.09 -27.58
N VAL A 213 -15.08 4.56 -26.74
CA VAL A 213 -14.83 4.44 -25.30
C VAL A 213 -14.84 2.96 -24.94
N LEU A 214 -13.80 2.52 -24.27
CA LEU A 214 -13.70 1.16 -23.75
C LEU A 214 -13.86 1.19 -22.24
N GLN A 215 -14.86 0.48 -21.72
CA GLN A 215 -15.02 0.25 -20.29
C GLN A 215 -14.20 -0.96 -19.86
N LYS A 216 -13.26 -0.77 -18.96
CA LYS A 216 -12.43 -1.81 -18.35
C LYS A 216 -12.84 -2.00 -16.90
N GLU A 217 -13.48 -3.11 -16.59
CA GLU A 217 -13.73 -3.55 -15.22
C GLU A 217 -12.42 -4.08 -14.62
N LEU A 218 -12.05 -3.61 -13.44
CA LEU A 218 -10.78 -3.97 -12.81
C LEU A 218 -10.96 -4.85 -11.59
N LEU A 219 -11.76 -4.40 -10.63
CA LEU A 219 -11.82 -5.02 -9.32
C LEU A 219 -13.22 -4.91 -8.72
N VAL A 220 -13.75 -6.04 -8.24
CA VAL A 220 -14.93 -6.07 -7.38
C VAL A 220 -14.47 -6.05 -5.93
N ILE A 221 -14.89 -5.03 -5.20
CA ILE A 221 -14.54 -4.81 -3.80
C ILE A 221 -15.66 -5.33 -2.91
N ASN A 222 -15.28 -6.07 -1.88
CA ASN A 222 -16.22 -6.62 -0.90
C ASN A 222 -16.67 -5.56 0.11
N GLN A 223 -17.81 -5.82 0.75
CA GLN A 223 -18.35 -4.98 1.81
C GLN A 223 -17.38 -4.76 2.97
N LYS A 224 -17.44 -3.57 3.54
CA LYS A 224 -16.72 -3.14 4.73
C LYS A 224 -17.64 -2.23 5.57
N GLU A 225 -17.89 -2.60 6.81
CA GLU A 225 -18.71 -1.80 7.73
C GLU A 225 -17.97 -0.55 8.22
N ASP A 226 -16.68 -0.70 8.48
CA ASP A 226 -15.79 0.38 8.87
C ASP A 226 -15.05 1.01 7.68
N TRP A 227 -14.61 2.26 7.85
CA TRP A 227 -13.75 2.92 6.88
C TRP A 227 -12.49 2.11 6.64
N ASN A 228 -12.16 1.93 5.36
CA ASN A 228 -10.98 1.18 4.92
C ASN A 228 -10.36 1.87 3.71
N LYS A 229 -9.04 2.04 3.74
CA LYS A 229 -8.29 2.53 2.59
C LYS A 229 -7.81 1.37 1.73
N ILE A 230 -7.96 1.52 0.41
CA ILE A 230 -7.49 0.56 -0.59
C ILE A 230 -6.61 1.25 -1.63
N TYR A 231 -5.62 0.52 -2.11
CA TYR A 231 -4.75 0.90 -3.23
C TYR A 231 -5.06 -0.01 -4.42
N ILE A 232 -5.50 0.56 -5.53
CA ILE A 232 -5.87 -0.18 -6.74
C ILE A 232 -4.89 0.16 -7.85
N ASN A 233 -4.22 -0.85 -8.38
CA ASN A 233 -3.21 -0.70 -9.39
C ASN A 233 -3.83 -0.50 -10.77
N LEU A 234 -3.76 0.71 -11.30
CA LEU A 234 -4.23 1.07 -12.63
C LEU A 234 -3.15 0.91 -13.71
N THR A 235 -1.89 0.73 -13.32
CA THR A 235 -0.72 0.71 -14.21
C THR A 235 -0.90 -0.19 -15.43
N PRO A 236 -1.36 -1.46 -15.31
CA PRO A 236 -1.50 -2.33 -16.47
C PRO A 236 -2.49 -1.78 -17.49
N THR A 237 -3.67 -1.33 -17.01
CA THR A 237 -4.74 -0.82 -17.88
C THR A 237 -4.33 0.47 -18.60
N ILE A 238 -3.67 1.40 -17.89
CA ILE A 238 -3.20 2.66 -18.47
C ILE A 238 -2.10 2.39 -19.49
N SER A 239 -1.15 1.49 -19.19
CA SER A 239 -0.02 1.17 -20.06
C SER A 239 -0.43 0.44 -21.34
N GLU A 240 -1.47 -0.41 -21.28
CA GLU A 240 -2.01 -1.11 -22.44
C GLU A 240 -2.81 -0.20 -23.39
N ALA A 241 -3.29 0.94 -22.91
CA ALA A 241 -4.20 1.83 -23.62
C ALA A 241 -3.47 2.84 -24.51
N VAL A 242 -2.58 2.35 -25.38
CA VAL A 242 -1.81 3.20 -26.30
C VAL A 242 -2.74 3.96 -27.25
N GLY A 243 -2.61 5.29 -27.30
CA GLY A 243 -3.42 6.16 -28.15
C GLY A 243 -4.76 6.57 -27.54
N ALA A 244 -4.98 6.33 -26.26
CA ALA A 244 -6.09 6.93 -25.51
C ALA A 244 -5.88 8.44 -25.35
N ASP A 245 -6.95 9.21 -25.50
CA ASP A 245 -6.94 10.68 -25.32
C ASP A 245 -6.95 11.03 -23.82
N PHE A 246 -7.78 10.33 -23.05
CA PHE A 246 -7.92 10.51 -21.60
C PHE A 246 -8.56 9.27 -20.95
N PHE A 247 -8.51 9.25 -19.63
CA PHE A 247 -9.11 8.21 -18.80
C PHE A 247 -10.13 8.81 -17.82
N LYS A 248 -11.05 7.98 -17.33
CA LYS A 248 -11.88 8.27 -16.16
C LYS A 248 -11.94 7.03 -15.29
N VAL A 249 -11.71 7.17 -13.99
CA VAL A 249 -11.97 6.09 -13.04
C VAL A 249 -13.45 6.07 -12.73
N PHE A 250 -14.08 4.91 -12.73
CA PHE A 250 -15.48 4.76 -12.34
C PHE A 250 -15.63 3.84 -11.13
N ILE A 251 -16.65 4.12 -10.33
CA ILE A 251 -17.12 3.28 -9.22
C ILE A 251 -18.59 2.94 -9.52
N GLN A 252 -18.90 1.63 -9.56
CA GLN A 252 -20.23 1.13 -9.84
C GLN A 252 -20.72 0.22 -8.73
N MET A 253 -21.94 0.44 -8.23
CA MET A 253 -22.65 -0.45 -7.34
C MET A 253 -23.93 -0.92 -8.03
N ARG A 254 -24.25 -2.20 -7.89
CA ARG A 254 -25.52 -2.78 -8.36
C ARG A 254 -26.37 -3.22 -7.19
N ARG A 255 -27.69 -3.15 -7.39
CA ARG A 255 -28.69 -3.53 -6.39
C ARG A 255 -28.50 -4.97 -5.93
N ASP A 256 -28.28 -5.17 -4.64
CA ASP A 256 -28.42 -6.45 -3.94
C ASP A 256 -29.81 -6.48 -3.30
N PHE A 257 -30.68 -7.32 -3.85
CA PHE A 257 -32.09 -7.43 -3.43
C PHE A 257 -32.26 -8.12 -2.07
N THR A 258 -31.20 -8.60 -1.46
CA THR A 258 -31.24 -9.15 -0.09
C THR A 258 -31.21 -8.07 0.99
N LEU A 259 -30.92 -6.82 0.58
CA LEU A 259 -30.85 -5.66 1.45
C LEU A 259 -31.95 -4.65 1.09
N ASP A 260 -32.54 -4.01 2.09
CA ASP A 260 -33.53 -2.94 1.88
C ASP A 260 -32.88 -1.74 1.19
N THR A 261 -31.67 -1.37 1.58
CA THR A 261 -30.88 -0.31 0.98
C THR A 261 -29.44 -0.76 0.80
N ASN A 262 -28.91 -0.53 -0.41
CA ASN A 262 -27.47 -0.69 -0.68
C ASN A 262 -26.79 0.66 -0.55
N THR A 263 -25.68 0.72 0.12
CA THR A 263 -24.93 1.96 0.37
C THR A 263 -23.45 1.78 0.13
N ILE A 264 -22.87 2.81 -0.45
CA ILE A 264 -21.42 3.04 -0.49
C ILE A 264 -21.14 4.45 -0.01
N ASN A 265 -20.20 4.60 0.91
CA ASN A 265 -19.61 5.89 1.26
C ASN A 265 -18.14 5.84 0.87
N PHE A 266 -17.65 6.92 0.33
CA PHE A 266 -16.25 7.00 -0.10
C PHE A 266 -15.72 8.42 0.06
N ASP A 267 -14.40 8.51 0.19
CA ASP A 267 -13.67 9.73 0.46
C ASP A 267 -12.24 9.61 -0.04
N ASN A 268 -11.52 10.72 -0.08
CA ASN A 268 -10.11 10.74 -0.46
C ASN A 268 -9.84 9.95 -1.75
N LEU A 269 -10.72 10.13 -2.77
CA LEU A 269 -10.51 9.53 -4.08
C LEU A 269 -9.33 10.22 -4.75
N LYS A 270 -8.22 9.49 -4.87
CA LYS A 270 -6.97 10.03 -5.36
C LYS A 270 -6.40 9.12 -6.44
N VAL A 271 -6.08 9.68 -7.61
CA VAL A 271 -5.26 8.98 -8.60
C VAL A 271 -3.86 9.55 -8.52
N VAL A 272 -2.89 8.69 -8.19
CA VAL A 272 -1.48 9.06 -7.96
C VAL A 272 -0.64 8.47 -9.06
N TYR A 273 0.29 9.29 -9.65
CA TYR A 273 1.12 8.85 -10.78
C TYR A 273 2.41 9.66 -10.91
#